data_eaf7203d4e90e8262c7886b798a57e4a
#
_entry.id   eaf7203d4e90e8262c7886b798a57e4a
#
_cell.length_a   1.000
_cell.length_b   1.000
_cell.length_c   1.000
_cell.angle_alpha   90.00
_cell.angle_beta   90.00
_cell.angle_gamma   90.00
#
_symmetry.space_group_name_H-M   'P 1'
#
loop_
_entity.id
_entity.type
_entity.pdbx_description
1 polymer ?
#
loop_
_entity_poly.entity_id
_entity_poly.type
_entity_poly.pdbx_seq_one_letter_code
_entity_poly.pdbx_strand_id
1 'polypeptide(L)'
;MYCRNCKKEYPEGSRFCGSCGAPLVRMLDIYGERFYEGDMEAFNYIYADTYSWVLNEVRKIFAVNVSEIDDCVQEIYLLLYRKIRQYNPERGSFSAWFNTLVRNRIYDYGRKLARNKEFVPDEEEGYFSEMVDENI
;
A
#
# COMPACT_ATOMS: atom_id res chain seq x y z
N MET A 1 -8.89 9.16 12.19
CA MET A 1 -9.13 7.97 13.03
C MET A 1 -10.61 7.68 13.15
N TYR A 2 -10.97 6.46 13.41
CA TYR A 2 -12.36 6.02 13.36
C TYR A 2 -12.66 5.05 14.49
N CYS A 3 -13.80 5.21 15.13
CA CYS A 3 -14.29 4.28 16.15
C CYS A 3 -15.27 3.28 15.53
N ARG A 4 -14.90 2.00 15.51
CA ARG A 4 -15.77 0.95 14.97
C ARG A 4 -17.05 0.79 15.77
N ASN A 5 -16.99 1.03 17.07
CA ASN A 5 -18.11 0.84 17.97
C ASN A 5 -19.15 1.96 17.85
N CYS A 6 -18.68 3.22 17.92
CA CYS A 6 -19.55 4.39 17.86
C CYS A 6 -19.76 4.92 16.44
N LYS A 7 -18.92 4.50 15.49
CA LYS A 7 -18.95 4.94 14.09
C LYS A 7 -18.73 6.45 13.95
N LYS A 8 -17.86 7.00 14.79
CA LYS A 8 -17.48 8.40 14.78
C LYS A 8 -16.06 8.59 14.28
N GLU A 9 -15.82 9.71 13.62
CA GLU A 9 -14.49 10.07 13.18
C GLU A 9 -13.82 11.00 14.17
N TYR A 10 -12.50 10.90 14.27
CA TYR A 10 -11.67 11.69 15.17
C TYR A 10 -10.45 12.20 14.41
N PRO A 11 -9.81 13.28 14.90
CA PRO A 11 -8.60 13.79 14.25
C PRO A 11 -7.47 12.78 14.23
N GLU A 12 -6.54 12.97 13.29
CA GLU A 12 -5.32 12.18 13.24
C GLU A 12 -4.58 12.25 14.56
N GLY A 13 -4.04 11.11 14.98
CA GLY A 13 -3.32 11.03 16.24
C GLY A 13 -4.16 10.67 17.44
N SER A 14 -5.49 10.70 17.30
CA SER A 14 -6.38 10.27 18.39
C SER A 14 -6.24 8.77 18.58
N ARG A 15 -6.22 8.34 19.83
CA ARG A 15 -6.02 6.92 20.16
C ARG A 15 -7.28 6.21 20.62
N PHE A 16 -8.16 6.90 21.31
CA PHE A 16 -9.33 6.30 21.92
C PHE A 16 -10.56 7.13 21.65
N CYS A 17 -11.70 6.45 21.56
CA CYS A 17 -12.99 7.09 21.37
C CYS A 17 -13.37 7.86 22.65
N GLY A 18 -13.76 9.12 22.49
CA GLY A 18 -14.18 9.95 23.60
C GLY A 18 -15.51 9.51 24.20
N SER A 19 -16.31 8.72 23.47
CA SER A 19 -17.63 8.28 23.94
C SER A 19 -17.61 6.91 24.58
N CYS A 20 -16.87 5.96 24.02
CA CYS A 20 -16.90 4.57 24.52
C CYS A 20 -15.56 4.06 24.99
N GLY A 21 -14.47 4.81 24.77
CA GLY A 21 -13.14 4.41 25.18
C GLY A 21 -12.49 3.33 24.32
N ALA A 22 -13.14 2.90 23.25
CA ALA A 22 -12.57 1.88 22.38
C ALA A 22 -11.36 2.42 21.59
N PRO A 23 -10.38 1.56 21.26
CA PRO A 23 -9.26 1.97 20.43
C PRO A 23 -9.75 2.42 19.05
N LEU A 24 -9.14 3.48 18.54
CA LEU A 24 -9.48 3.99 17.21
C LEU A 24 -8.62 3.31 16.14
N VAL A 25 -9.16 3.21 14.93
CA VAL A 25 -8.46 2.65 13.79
C VAL A 25 -8.34 3.70 12.68
N ARG A 26 -7.45 3.47 11.74
CA ARG A 26 -7.27 4.39 10.61
C ARG A 26 -8.43 4.26 9.64
N MET A 27 -8.85 5.40 9.08
CA MET A 27 -9.88 5.37 8.04
C MET A 27 -9.44 4.53 6.85
N LEU A 28 -8.17 4.52 6.52
CA LEU A 28 -7.65 3.69 5.44
C LEU A 28 -7.99 2.22 5.65
N ASP A 29 -7.87 1.74 6.89
CA ASP A 29 -8.19 0.34 7.20
C ASP A 29 -9.68 0.05 7.04
N ILE A 30 -10.51 1.01 7.40
CA ILE A 30 -11.96 0.87 7.23
C ILE A 30 -12.31 0.78 5.74
N TYR A 31 -11.75 1.67 4.92
CA TYR A 31 -12.03 1.65 3.48
C TYR A 31 -11.42 0.43 2.79
N GLY A 32 -10.29 -0.06 3.29
CA GLY A 32 -9.70 -1.29 2.80
C GLY A 32 -10.62 -2.48 3.02
N GLU A 33 -11.23 -2.56 4.20
CA GLU A 33 -12.18 -3.62 4.51
C GLU A 33 -13.44 -3.50 3.66
N ARG A 34 -13.94 -2.29 3.45
CA ARG A 34 -15.09 -2.06 2.58
C ARG A 34 -14.81 -2.47 1.15
N PHE A 35 -13.64 -2.15 0.66
CA PHE A 35 -13.23 -2.55 -0.69
C PHE A 35 -13.18 -4.07 -0.80
N TYR A 36 -12.62 -4.72 0.21
CA TYR A 36 -12.59 -6.17 0.29
C TYR A 36 -14.00 -6.76 0.23
N GLU A 37 -14.96 -6.10 0.84
CA GLU A 37 -16.36 -6.54 0.87
C GLU A 37 -17.12 -6.24 -0.41
N GLY A 38 -16.50 -5.54 -1.36
CA GLY A 38 -17.10 -5.25 -2.65
C GLY A 38 -17.52 -3.80 -2.88
N ASP A 39 -17.26 -2.90 -1.95
CA ASP A 39 -17.58 -1.48 -2.12
C ASP A 39 -16.54 -0.83 -3.02
N MET A 40 -16.90 -0.67 -4.29
CA MET A 40 -15.97 -0.14 -5.28
C MET A 40 -15.63 1.33 -5.07
N GLU A 41 -16.50 2.09 -4.42
CA GLU A 41 -16.21 3.49 -4.12
C GLU A 41 -15.09 3.64 -3.10
N ALA A 42 -14.90 2.63 -2.25
CA ALA A 42 -13.79 2.64 -1.30
C ALA A 42 -12.44 2.69 -1.99
N PHE A 43 -12.33 2.16 -3.21
CA PHE A 43 -11.10 2.24 -3.98
C PHE A 43 -10.67 3.69 -4.22
N ASN A 44 -11.63 4.57 -4.50
CA ASN A 44 -11.31 5.98 -4.74
C ASN A 44 -10.70 6.64 -3.52
N TYR A 45 -11.22 6.32 -2.34
CA TYR A 45 -10.65 6.82 -1.09
C TYR A 45 -9.23 6.28 -0.89
N ILE A 46 -9.05 4.98 -1.06
CA ILE A 46 -7.74 4.35 -0.90
C ILE A 46 -6.72 4.98 -1.83
N TYR A 47 -7.10 5.16 -3.10
CA TYR A 47 -6.25 5.79 -4.10
C TYR A 47 -5.83 7.20 -3.66
N ALA A 48 -6.81 8.03 -3.30
CA ALA A 48 -6.55 9.41 -2.93
C ALA A 48 -5.69 9.51 -1.65
N ASP A 49 -5.96 8.65 -0.68
CA ASP A 49 -5.27 8.69 0.59
C ASP A 49 -3.82 8.19 0.51
N THR A 50 -3.55 7.23 -0.36
CA THR A 50 -2.25 6.58 -0.42
C THR A 50 -1.37 7.05 -1.58
N TYR A 51 -1.91 7.80 -2.52
CA TYR A 51 -1.19 8.12 -3.75
C TYR A 51 0.16 8.79 -3.51
N SER A 52 0.20 9.81 -2.64
CA SER A 52 1.45 10.52 -2.35
C SER A 52 2.50 9.60 -1.75
N TRP A 53 2.08 8.73 -0.84
CA TRP A 53 2.99 7.79 -0.23
C TRP A 53 3.52 6.78 -1.24
N VAL A 54 2.64 6.21 -2.05
CA VAL A 54 3.05 5.24 -3.09
C VAL A 54 4.03 5.91 -4.06
N LEU A 55 3.71 7.11 -4.51
CA LEU A 55 4.56 7.85 -5.43
C LEU A 55 5.96 8.07 -4.84
N ASN A 56 6.03 8.44 -3.56
CA ASN A 56 7.30 8.64 -2.89
C ASN A 56 8.11 7.36 -2.78
N GLU A 57 7.44 6.23 -2.48
CA GLU A 57 8.11 4.94 -2.40
C GLU A 57 8.68 4.51 -3.76
N VAL A 58 7.92 4.74 -4.82
CA VAL A 58 8.38 4.42 -6.18
C VAL A 58 9.56 5.32 -6.58
N ARG A 59 9.49 6.60 -6.24
CA ARG A 59 10.56 7.55 -6.57
C ARG A 59 11.89 7.24 -5.92
N LYS A 60 11.89 6.60 -4.78
CA LYS A 60 13.13 6.20 -4.12
C LYS A 60 13.94 5.22 -4.98
N ILE A 61 13.26 4.45 -5.80
CA ILE A 61 13.88 3.44 -6.65
C ILE A 61 14.13 3.96 -8.07
N PHE A 62 13.20 4.76 -8.60
CA PHE A 62 13.23 5.20 -10.00
C PHE A 62 13.34 6.71 -10.14
N ALA A 63 14.22 7.33 -9.36
CA ALA A 63 14.31 8.78 -9.27
C ALA A 63 14.52 9.52 -10.61
N VAL A 64 15.07 8.85 -11.61
CA VAL A 64 15.48 9.48 -12.86
C VAL A 64 14.51 9.25 -14.02
N ASN A 65 13.67 8.23 -13.95
CA ASN A 65 12.82 7.86 -15.08
C ASN A 65 11.35 8.05 -14.76
N VAL A 66 10.80 9.19 -15.19
CA VAL A 66 9.41 9.58 -14.92
C VAL A 66 8.42 8.57 -15.50
N SER A 67 8.70 8.07 -16.70
CA SER A 67 7.83 7.11 -17.37
C SER A 67 7.69 5.82 -16.56
N GLU A 68 8.81 5.34 -16.05
CA GLU A 68 8.81 4.11 -15.23
C GLU A 68 8.10 4.33 -13.90
N ILE A 69 8.20 5.53 -13.35
CA ILE A 69 7.49 5.87 -12.11
C ILE A 69 5.99 5.75 -12.31
N ASP A 70 5.46 6.37 -13.35
CA ASP A 70 4.03 6.33 -13.65
C ASP A 70 3.55 4.90 -13.87
N ASP A 71 4.28 4.14 -14.66
CA ASP A 71 3.91 2.75 -14.96
C ASP A 71 3.87 1.91 -13.70
N CYS A 72 4.86 2.08 -12.84
CA CYS A 72 4.92 1.33 -11.59
C CYS A 72 3.76 1.68 -10.66
N VAL A 73 3.45 2.97 -10.52
CA VAL A 73 2.34 3.43 -9.69
C VAL A 73 1.01 2.85 -10.19
N GLN A 74 0.79 2.93 -11.49
CA GLN A 74 -0.44 2.38 -12.09
C GLN A 74 -0.56 0.89 -11.88
N GLU A 75 0.54 0.17 -12.02
CA GLU A 75 0.54 -1.27 -11.82
C GLU A 75 0.22 -1.66 -10.38
N ILE A 76 0.70 -0.86 -9.40
CA ILE A 76 0.40 -1.10 -8.00
C ILE A 76 -1.10 -1.05 -7.74
N TYR A 77 -1.78 -0.05 -8.28
CA TYR A 77 -3.22 0.07 -8.07
C TYR A 77 -4.04 -0.97 -8.84
N LEU A 78 -3.58 -1.36 -10.02
CA LEU A 78 -4.18 -2.49 -10.72
C LEU A 78 -4.03 -3.78 -9.92
N LEU A 79 -2.87 -3.96 -9.31
CA LEU A 79 -2.60 -5.13 -8.50
C LEU A 79 -3.47 -5.14 -7.24
N LEU A 80 -3.66 -3.99 -6.61
CA LEU A 80 -4.59 -3.85 -5.49
C LEU A 80 -5.98 -4.33 -5.89
N TYR A 81 -6.47 -3.85 -7.03
CA TYR A 81 -7.79 -4.22 -7.53
C TYR A 81 -7.91 -5.73 -7.74
N ARG A 82 -6.89 -6.34 -8.32
CA ARG A 82 -6.90 -7.78 -8.61
C ARG A 82 -6.77 -8.64 -7.36
N LYS A 83 -5.97 -8.19 -6.39
CA LYS A 83 -5.60 -9.02 -5.25
C LYS A 83 -6.35 -8.73 -3.96
N ILE A 84 -7.29 -7.80 -3.98
CA ILE A 84 -8.01 -7.45 -2.76
C ILE A 84 -8.70 -8.66 -2.12
N ARG A 85 -9.12 -9.62 -2.92
CA ARG A 85 -9.74 -10.84 -2.40
C ARG A 85 -8.80 -11.72 -1.61
N GLN A 86 -7.50 -11.53 -1.76
CA GLN A 86 -6.49 -12.28 -1.01
C GLN A 86 -6.19 -11.65 0.35
N TYR A 87 -6.65 -10.42 0.56
CA TYR A 87 -6.52 -9.78 1.86
C TYR A 87 -7.39 -10.52 2.87
N ASN A 88 -6.85 -10.75 4.07
CA ASN A 88 -7.59 -11.39 5.15
C ASN A 88 -7.67 -10.46 6.35
N PRO A 89 -8.85 -9.85 6.60
CA PRO A 89 -9.00 -8.89 7.71
C PRO A 89 -8.70 -9.49 9.08
N GLU A 90 -8.83 -10.80 9.22
CA GLU A 90 -8.56 -11.48 10.50
C GLU A 90 -7.07 -11.61 10.79
N ARG A 91 -6.23 -11.54 9.76
CA ARG A 91 -4.78 -11.71 9.93
C ARG A 91 -4.04 -10.41 10.16
N GLY A 92 -4.64 -9.28 9.83
CA GLY A 92 -3.98 -8.01 10.00
C GLY A 92 -4.74 -6.86 9.36
N SER A 93 -4.18 -5.67 9.50
CA SER A 93 -4.81 -4.46 8.95
C SER A 93 -4.61 -4.38 7.45
N PHE A 94 -5.53 -3.67 6.80
CA PHE A 94 -5.38 -3.39 5.38
C PHE A 94 -4.10 -2.59 5.10
N SER A 95 -3.78 -1.62 5.95
CA SER A 95 -2.55 -0.82 5.81
C SER A 95 -1.30 -1.68 5.72
N ALA A 96 -1.19 -2.66 6.61
CA ALA A 96 -0.03 -3.55 6.62
C ALA A 96 0.01 -4.41 5.37
N TRP A 97 -1.11 -4.96 4.97
CA TRP A 97 -1.21 -5.79 3.78
C TRP A 97 -0.86 -4.98 2.52
N PHE A 98 -1.41 -3.77 2.41
CA PHE A 98 -1.16 -2.91 1.27
C PHE A 98 0.30 -2.45 1.22
N ASN A 99 0.87 -2.12 2.37
CA ASN A 99 2.28 -1.74 2.45
C ASN A 99 3.19 -2.84 1.89
N THR A 100 2.92 -4.08 2.27
CA THR A 100 3.67 -5.23 1.77
C THR A 100 3.48 -5.39 0.25
N LEU A 101 2.26 -5.26 -0.22
CA LEU A 101 1.96 -5.38 -1.65
C LEU A 101 2.72 -4.31 -2.46
N VAL A 102 2.72 -3.07 -1.98
CA VAL A 102 3.42 -1.96 -2.64
C VAL A 102 4.91 -2.22 -2.71
N ARG A 103 5.52 -2.57 -1.58
CA ARG A 103 6.96 -2.82 -1.53
C ARG A 103 7.38 -3.98 -2.42
N ASN A 104 6.64 -5.07 -2.34
CA ASN A 104 6.94 -6.24 -3.16
C ASN A 104 6.86 -5.90 -4.65
N ARG A 105 5.86 -5.13 -5.03
CA ARG A 105 5.69 -4.77 -6.44
C ARG A 105 6.78 -3.83 -6.93
N ILE A 106 7.19 -2.88 -6.10
CA ILE A 106 8.26 -1.95 -6.45
C ILE A 106 9.56 -2.70 -6.72
N TYR A 107 9.93 -3.60 -5.83
CA TYR A 107 11.18 -4.36 -5.98
C TYR A 107 11.12 -5.32 -7.16
N ASP A 108 9.99 -5.94 -7.36
CA ASP A 108 9.78 -6.83 -8.50
C ASP A 108 9.93 -6.09 -9.83
N TYR A 109 9.33 -4.91 -9.90
CA TYR A 109 9.42 -4.05 -11.07
C TYR A 109 10.86 -3.59 -11.32
N GLY A 110 11.56 -3.20 -10.25
CA GLY A 110 12.96 -2.80 -10.35
C GLY A 110 13.86 -3.90 -10.85
N ARG A 111 13.61 -5.14 -10.42
CA ARG A 111 14.39 -6.29 -10.88
C ARG A 111 14.17 -6.55 -12.37
N LYS A 112 12.95 -6.40 -12.83
CA LYS A 112 12.65 -6.52 -14.26
C LYS A 112 13.42 -5.51 -15.09
N LEU A 113 13.42 -4.26 -14.64
CA LEU A 113 14.14 -3.19 -15.32
C LEU A 113 15.63 -3.44 -15.32
N ALA A 114 16.20 -3.88 -14.22
CA ALA A 114 17.61 -4.17 -14.11
C ALA A 114 18.06 -5.24 -15.10
N ARG A 115 17.23 -6.26 -15.30
CA ARG A 115 17.51 -7.31 -16.25
C ARG A 115 17.45 -6.85 -17.70
N ASN A 116 16.53 -5.92 -17.98
CA ASN A 116 16.27 -5.50 -19.36
C ASN A 116 17.15 -4.36 -19.82
N LYS A 117 17.64 -3.53 -18.92
CA LYS A 117 18.30 -2.28 -19.27
C LYS A 117 19.76 -2.17 -18.79
N GLU A 118 20.33 -3.20 -18.30
CA GLU A 118 21.68 -3.19 -17.75
C GLU A 118 21.87 -2.21 -16.60
N PHE A 119 20.78 -1.69 -16.06
CA PHE A 119 20.82 -0.80 -14.92
C PHE A 119 20.80 -1.62 -13.65
N VAL A 120 21.90 -1.60 -12.92
CA VAL A 120 22.01 -2.32 -11.65
C VAL A 120 22.58 -1.38 -10.61
N PRO A 121 21.75 -0.79 -9.75
CA PRO A 121 22.23 0.02 -8.65
C PRO A 121 22.89 -0.91 -7.63
N ASP A 122 24.18 -0.74 -7.44
CA ASP A 122 24.98 -1.64 -6.60
C ASP A 122 24.42 -1.83 -5.20
N GLU A 123 24.00 -0.75 -4.57
CA GLU A 123 23.46 -0.81 -3.21
C GLU A 123 22.08 -1.42 -3.14
N GLU A 124 21.30 -1.29 -4.19
CA GLU A 124 19.93 -1.73 -4.24
C GLU A 124 19.77 -3.17 -4.67
N GLU A 125 20.80 -3.71 -5.31
CA GLU A 125 20.75 -5.08 -5.78
C GLU A 125 20.57 -6.08 -4.64
N GLY A 126 21.35 -5.94 -3.58
CA GLY A 126 21.20 -6.77 -2.39
C GLY A 126 19.86 -6.56 -1.71
N TYR A 127 19.41 -5.34 -1.71
CA TYR A 127 18.10 -4.98 -1.15
C TYR A 127 16.96 -5.68 -1.89
N PHE A 128 17.00 -5.68 -3.21
CA PHE A 128 16.00 -6.37 -4.02
C PHE A 128 15.96 -7.86 -3.72
N SER A 129 17.11 -8.46 -3.54
CA SER A 129 17.19 -9.89 -3.21
C SER A 129 16.48 -10.21 -1.91
N GLU A 130 16.68 -9.39 -0.90
CA GLU A 130 16.01 -9.58 0.40
C GLU A 130 14.50 -9.46 0.26
N MET A 131 14.03 -8.46 -0.47
CA MET A 131 12.60 -8.26 -0.63
C MET A 131 11.92 -9.37 -1.40
N VAL A 132 12.64 -9.94 -2.36
CA VAL A 132 12.10 -11.06 -3.12
C VAL A 132 11.92 -12.28 -2.23
N ASP A 133 12.88 -12.52 -1.35
CA ASP A 133 12.78 -13.64 -0.42
C ASP A 133 11.57 -13.49 0.50
N GLU A 134 11.31 -12.29 0.96
CA GLU A 134 10.15 -12.02 1.80
C GLU A 134 8.84 -12.18 1.06
N ASN A 135 8.83 -12.02 -0.24
CA ASN A 135 7.65 -12.08 -1.06
C ASN A 135 7.18 -13.51 -1.30
N ILE A 136 8.02 -14.45 -1.06
CA ILE A 136 7.71 -15.86 -1.24
C ILE A 136 7.08 -16.42 0.03
#